data_e83343e94d83a73031a381b9065586f7
#
_entry.id   e83343e94d83a73031a381b9065586f7
#
_cell.length_a   1.000
_cell.length_b   1.000
_cell.length_c   1.000
_cell.angle_alpha   90.00
_cell.angle_beta   90.00
_cell.angle_gamma   90.00
#
_symmetry.space_group_name_H-M   'P 1'
#
loop_
_entity.id
_entity.type
_entity.pdbx_description
1 polymer ?
#
loop_
_entity_poly.entity_id
_entity_poly.type
_entity_poly.pdbx_seq_one_letter_code
_entity_poly.pdbx_strand_id
1 'polypeptide(L)'
;MIQIDPRSSTPIYEQIIQQMKELCFKGLLKSGEKLPSVRELSTMIIANPNTVSKAYKELERQGIIETLRGRGTFVSENARESLDERKMEVIKEQLKPLIIDAFYAGIDFNHIHMWIDEIKKEVGRESHARNKKSDENN
;
A
#
# COMPACT_ATOMS: atom_id res chain seq x y z
N MET A 1 2.77 -1.93 -15.17
CA MET A 1 2.12 -2.01 -13.85
C MET A 1 3.12 -1.82 -12.73
N ILE A 2 3.92 -2.80 -12.36
CA ILE A 2 5.03 -2.61 -11.40
C ILE A 2 6.32 -2.33 -12.17
N GLN A 3 6.96 -1.21 -11.87
CA GLN A 3 8.21 -0.79 -12.49
C GLN A 3 9.29 -0.66 -11.42
N ILE A 4 10.34 -1.45 -11.55
CA ILE A 4 11.44 -1.46 -10.61
C ILE A 4 12.56 -0.54 -11.09
N ASP A 5 13.00 0.36 -10.22
CA ASP A 5 14.18 1.17 -10.43
C ASP A 5 15.37 0.56 -9.67
N PRO A 6 16.30 -0.12 -10.39
CA PRO A 6 17.45 -0.74 -9.74
C PRO A 6 18.47 0.27 -9.20
N ARG A 7 18.35 1.54 -9.60
CA ARG A 7 19.25 2.63 -9.15
C ARG A 7 18.75 3.34 -7.89
N SER A 8 17.48 3.09 -7.51
CA SER A 8 16.91 3.68 -6.30
C SER A 8 17.63 3.15 -5.05
N SER A 9 17.75 4.00 -4.03
CA SER A 9 18.19 3.59 -2.70
C SER A 9 17.18 2.70 -1.97
N THR A 10 15.93 2.69 -2.43
CA THR A 10 14.90 1.82 -1.89
C THR A 10 15.10 0.39 -2.38
N PRO A 11 15.22 -0.60 -1.48
CA PRO A 11 15.34 -2.00 -1.87
C PRO A 11 14.21 -2.46 -2.78
N ILE A 12 14.49 -3.39 -3.68
CA ILE A 12 13.51 -3.87 -4.68
C ILE A 12 12.25 -4.41 -4.00
N TYR A 13 12.38 -5.17 -2.92
CA TYR A 13 11.20 -5.73 -2.24
C TYR A 13 10.30 -4.63 -1.65
N GLU A 14 10.86 -3.53 -1.17
CA GLU A 14 10.10 -2.37 -0.69
C GLU A 14 9.40 -1.64 -1.83
N GLN A 15 10.06 -1.52 -2.99
CA GLN A 15 9.44 -0.94 -4.19
C GLN A 15 8.21 -1.76 -4.61
N ILE A 16 8.29 -3.09 -4.57
CA ILE A 16 7.16 -3.97 -4.88
C ILE A 16 6.03 -3.74 -3.89
N ILE A 17 6.32 -3.71 -2.59
CA ILE A 17 5.33 -3.49 -1.53
C ILE A 17 4.62 -2.16 -1.74
N GLN A 18 5.36 -1.07 -1.90
CA GLN A 18 4.81 0.27 -2.06
C GLN A 18 3.95 0.41 -3.31
N GLN A 19 4.42 -0.11 -4.44
CA GLN A 19 3.67 -0.03 -5.70
C GLN A 19 2.40 -0.90 -5.67
N MET A 20 2.47 -2.08 -5.08
CA MET A 20 1.28 -2.94 -4.91
C MET A 20 0.23 -2.26 -4.03
N LYS A 21 0.65 -1.68 -2.91
CA LYS A 21 -0.24 -0.92 -2.02
C LYS A 21 -0.86 0.27 -2.74
N GLU A 22 -0.10 1.00 -3.52
CA GLU A 22 -0.59 2.15 -4.28
C GLU A 22 -1.60 1.74 -5.35
N LEU A 23 -1.36 0.64 -6.06
CA LEU A 23 -2.31 0.12 -7.05
C LEU A 23 -3.64 -0.26 -6.40
N CYS A 24 -3.59 -0.90 -5.23
CA CYS A 24 -4.79 -1.22 -4.46
C CYS A 24 -5.50 0.05 -3.94
N PHE A 25 -4.73 1.01 -3.47
CA PHE A 25 -5.24 2.29 -2.98
C PHE A 25 -5.99 3.06 -4.07
N LYS A 26 -5.44 3.10 -5.27
CA LYS A 26 -6.06 3.75 -6.44
C LYS A 26 -7.24 2.97 -7.03
N GLY A 27 -7.45 1.73 -6.61
CA GLY A 27 -8.48 0.86 -7.17
C GLY A 27 -8.12 0.28 -8.53
N LEU A 28 -6.86 0.36 -8.94
CA LEU A 28 -6.35 -0.27 -10.17
C LEU A 28 -6.20 -1.79 -9.99
N LEU A 29 -5.94 -2.23 -8.77
CA LEU A 29 -6.10 -3.61 -8.33
C LEU A 29 -7.29 -3.66 -7.39
N LYS A 30 -8.30 -4.42 -7.77
CA LYS A 30 -9.57 -4.49 -7.04
C LYS A 30 -9.56 -5.60 -6.00
N SER A 31 -10.35 -5.43 -4.94
CA SER A 31 -10.57 -6.47 -3.94
C SER A 31 -10.99 -7.78 -4.59
N GLY A 32 -10.34 -8.89 -4.21
CA GLY A 32 -10.61 -10.21 -4.76
C GLY A 32 -9.94 -10.50 -6.11
N GLU A 33 -9.27 -9.52 -6.71
CA GLU A 33 -8.59 -9.70 -7.99
C GLU A 33 -7.37 -10.63 -7.84
N LYS A 34 -7.20 -11.55 -8.77
CA LYS A 34 -6.08 -12.47 -8.80
C LYS A 34 -4.80 -11.74 -9.20
N LEU A 35 -3.75 -11.96 -8.42
CA LEU A 35 -2.42 -11.42 -8.66
C LEU A 35 -1.54 -12.43 -9.40
N PRO A 36 -0.50 -11.96 -10.11
CA PRO A 36 0.54 -12.87 -10.59
C PRO A 36 1.14 -13.67 -9.43
N SER A 37 1.50 -14.93 -9.70
CA SER A 37 2.29 -15.71 -8.74
C SER A 37 3.66 -15.06 -8.52
N VAL A 38 4.36 -15.47 -7.46
CA VAL A 38 5.73 -15.03 -7.20
C VAL A 38 6.61 -15.24 -8.43
N ARG A 39 6.51 -16.43 -9.03
CA ARG A 39 7.29 -16.80 -10.24
C ARG A 39 6.93 -15.92 -11.44
N GLU A 40 5.64 -15.72 -11.69
CA GLU A 40 5.16 -14.88 -12.78
C GLU A 40 5.61 -13.45 -12.63
N LEU A 41 5.44 -12.86 -11.43
CA LEU A 41 5.86 -11.49 -11.20
C LEU A 41 7.39 -11.34 -11.30
N SER A 42 8.15 -12.28 -10.76
CA SER A 42 9.62 -12.24 -10.84
C SER A 42 10.11 -12.26 -12.30
N THR A 43 9.42 -13.00 -13.17
CA THR A 43 9.70 -13.00 -14.61
C THR A 43 9.31 -11.65 -15.26
N MET A 44 8.15 -11.12 -14.93
CA MET A 44 7.65 -9.86 -15.50
C MET A 44 8.53 -8.67 -15.20
N ILE A 45 9.04 -8.58 -13.97
CA ILE A 45 9.85 -7.43 -13.51
C ILE A 45 11.36 -7.72 -13.52
N ILE A 46 11.76 -8.92 -13.93
CA ILE A 46 13.16 -9.37 -13.96
C ILE A 46 13.80 -9.19 -12.58
N ALA A 47 13.19 -9.77 -11.57
CA ALA A 47 13.68 -9.76 -10.20
C ALA A 47 13.86 -11.17 -9.66
N ASN A 48 14.69 -11.30 -8.62
CA ASN A 48 14.91 -12.58 -7.95
C ASN A 48 13.59 -13.07 -7.31
N PRO A 49 13.18 -14.33 -7.54
CA PRO A 49 11.96 -14.88 -6.91
C PRO A 49 11.95 -14.78 -5.39
N ASN A 50 13.09 -14.87 -4.72
CA ASN A 50 13.18 -14.70 -3.27
C ASN A 50 12.81 -13.27 -2.84
N THR A 51 13.21 -12.29 -3.62
CA THR A 51 12.86 -10.87 -3.39
C THR A 51 11.36 -10.63 -3.54
N VAL A 52 10.77 -11.19 -4.58
CA VAL A 52 9.31 -11.11 -4.81
C VAL A 52 8.56 -11.86 -3.71
N SER A 53 9.04 -13.05 -3.32
CA SER A 53 8.45 -13.83 -2.22
C SER A 53 8.46 -13.05 -0.90
N LYS A 54 9.56 -12.37 -0.60
CA LYS A 54 9.68 -11.52 0.60
C LYS A 54 8.64 -10.39 0.58
N ALA A 55 8.46 -9.74 -0.56
CA ALA A 55 7.46 -8.69 -0.72
C ALA A 55 6.03 -9.22 -0.53
N TYR A 56 5.71 -10.37 -1.11
CA TYR A 56 4.39 -11.00 -0.98
C TYR A 56 4.10 -11.40 0.46
N LYS A 57 5.06 -11.97 1.17
CA LYS A 57 4.90 -12.32 2.59
C LYS A 57 4.60 -11.09 3.45
N GLU A 58 5.27 -9.98 3.19
CA GLU A 58 5.03 -8.74 3.91
C GLU A 58 3.64 -8.16 3.59
N LEU A 59 3.22 -8.19 2.33
CA LEU A 59 1.87 -7.77 1.93
C LEU A 59 0.79 -8.64 2.57
N GLU A 60 1.02 -9.96 2.68
CA GLU A 60 0.15 -10.87 3.41
C GLU A 60 0.08 -10.53 4.90
N ARG A 61 1.24 -10.29 5.52
CA ARG A 61 1.31 -9.91 6.93
C ARG A 61 0.50 -8.63 7.21
N GLN A 62 0.53 -7.68 6.29
CA GLN A 62 -0.25 -6.44 6.38
C GLN A 62 -1.73 -6.62 6.02
N GLY A 63 -2.13 -7.80 5.56
CA GLY A 63 -3.52 -8.08 5.19
C GLY A 63 -3.96 -7.47 3.85
N ILE A 64 -3.00 -7.05 3.00
CA ILE A 64 -3.30 -6.42 1.71
C ILE A 64 -3.59 -7.46 0.65
N ILE A 65 -2.88 -8.59 0.69
CA ILE A 65 -3.09 -9.74 -0.18
C ILE A 65 -3.31 -11.00 0.65
N GLU A 66 -3.88 -12.02 0.04
CA GLU A 66 -4.09 -13.33 0.65
C GLU A 66 -3.76 -14.44 -0.34
N THR A 67 -3.15 -15.51 0.16
CA THR A 67 -2.89 -16.71 -0.62
C THR A 67 -3.94 -17.76 -0.27
N LEU A 68 -4.68 -18.20 -1.28
CA LEU A 68 -5.65 -19.28 -1.17
C LEU A 68 -5.01 -20.54 -1.74
N ARG A 69 -4.79 -21.52 -0.87
CA ARG A 69 -4.09 -22.77 -1.22
C ARG A 69 -4.76 -23.47 -2.40
N GLY A 70 -3.97 -23.75 -3.46
CA GLY A 70 -4.46 -24.37 -4.69
C GLY A 70 -5.19 -23.44 -5.65
N ARG A 71 -5.41 -22.17 -5.28
CA ARG A 71 -6.12 -21.19 -6.12
C ARG A 71 -5.26 -20.01 -6.56
N GLY A 72 -4.26 -19.63 -5.76
CA GLY A 72 -3.34 -18.55 -6.05
C GLY A 72 -3.37 -17.41 -5.04
N THR A 73 -2.82 -16.29 -5.43
CA THR A 73 -2.71 -15.09 -4.60
C THR A 73 -3.69 -14.03 -5.11
N PHE A 74 -4.40 -13.39 -4.19
CA PHE A 74 -5.46 -12.43 -4.48
C PHE A 74 -5.32 -11.18 -3.65
N VAL A 75 -5.83 -10.07 -4.15
CA VAL A 75 -6.04 -8.87 -3.34
C VAL A 75 -7.07 -9.20 -2.26
N SER A 76 -6.74 -8.90 -1.00
CA SER A 76 -7.63 -9.18 0.12
C SER A 76 -8.93 -8.38 0.01
N GLU A 77 -10.06 -9.01 0.30
CA GLU A 77 -11.35 -8.34 0.35
C GLU A 77 -11.55 -7.53 1.63
N ASN A 78 -10.76 -7.85 2.66
CA ASN A 78 -10.96 -7.35 4.02
C ASN A 78 -9.75 -6.54 4.54
N ALA A 79 -9.00 -5.89 3.65
CA ALA A 79 -7.75 -5.20 3.99
C ALA A 79 -7.91 -4.07 5.02
N ARG A 80 -9.13 -3.58 5.28
CA ARG A 80 -9.41 -2.48 6.21
C ARG A 80 -10.56 -2.79 7.17
N GLU A 81 -10.57 -3.97 7.75
CA GLU A 81 -11.72 -4.40 8.58
C GLU A 81 -11.83 -3.69 9.92
N SER A 82 -10.72 -3.33 10.54
CA SER A 82 -10.75 -2.73 11.88
C SER A 82 -9.62 -1.74 12.09
N LEU A 83 -9.92 -0.68 12.83
CA LEU A 83 -8.91 0.24 13.34
C LEU A 83 -8.09 -0.46 14.42
N ASP A 84 -6.79 -0.55 14.21
CA ASP A 84 -5.84 -1.01 15.22
C ASP A 84 -5.12 0.20 15.81
N GLU A 85 -5.38 0.48 17.08
CA GLU A 85 -4.82 1.64 17.79
C GLU A 85 -3.29 1.59 17.85
N ARG A 86 -2.69 0.40 17.93
CA ARG A 86 -1.24 0.24 17.93
C ARG A 86 -0.63 0.63 16.60
N LYS A 87 -1.23 0.18 15.48
CA LYS A 87 -0.81 0.56 14.13
C LYS A 87 -1.00 2.06 13.89
N MET A 88 -2.08 2.63 14.39
CA MET A 88 -2.34 4.06 14.30
C MET A 88 -1.24 4.86 15.00
N GLU A 89 -0.84 4.46 16.19
CA GLU A 89 0.23 5.14 16.93
C GLU A 89 1.59 5.02 16.23
N VAL A 90 1.92 3.85 15.70
CA VAL A 90 3.15 3.65 14.91
C VAL A 90 3.19 4.55 13.68
N ILE A 91 2.09 4.65 12.94
CA ILE A 91 2.01 5.52 11.76
C ILE A 91 2.16 7.00 12.16
N LYS A 92 1.52 7.42 13.22
CA LYS A 92 1.64 8.78 13.75
C LYS A 92 3.08 9.12 14.14
N GLU A 93 3.77 8.20 14.81
CA GLU A 93 5.17 8.36 15.19
C GLU A 93 6.10 8.43 13.98
N GLN A 94 5.80 7.71 12.91
CA GLN A 94 6.55 7.77 11.65
C GLN A 94 6.26 9.05 10.86
N LEU A 95 5.06 9.57 10.93
CA LEU A 95 4.64 10.80 10.25
C LEU A 95 5.26 12.05 10.87
N LYS A 96 5.39 12.09 12.20
CA LYS A 96 5.87 13.25 12.93
C LYS A 96 7.24 13.75 12.46
N PRO A 97 8.29 12.91 12.33
CA PRO A 97 9.58 13.37 11.81
C PRO A 97 9.50 13.97 10.42
N LEU A 98 8.65 13.42 9.53
CA LEU A 98 8.47 13.96 8.18
C LEU A 98 7.86 15.36 8.20
N ILE A 99 6.91 15.61 9.09
CA ILE A 99 6.30 16.94 9.27
C ILE A 99 7.33 17.93 9.83
N ILE A 100 8.16 17.48 10.77
CA ILE A 100 9.25 18.30 11.32
C ILE A 100 10.27 18.64 10.23
N ASP A 101 10.66 17.68 9.41
CA ASP A 101 11.56 17.89 8.28
C ASP A 101 10.98 18.90 7.29
N ALA A 102 9.68 18.80 6.99
CA ALA A 102 8.98 19.76 6.14
C ALA A 102 9.03 21.17 6.72
N PHE A 103 8.82 21.32 8.02
CA PHE A 103 8.92 22.62 8.72
C PHE A 103 10.31 23.25 8.54
N TYR A 104 11.38 22.48 8.73
CA TYR A 104 12.75 22.98 8.54
C TYR A 104 13.12 23.21 7.07
N ALA A 105 12.43 22.57 6.15
CA ALA A 105 12.57 22.82 4.71
C ALA A 105 11.82 24.08 4.26
N GLY A 106 11.12 24.78 5.16
CA GLY A 106 10.34 25.98 4.85
C GLY A 106 8.97 25.69 4.25
N ILE A 107 8.48 24.45 4.39
CA ILE A 107 7.17 24.06 3.87
C ILE A 107 6.10 24.46 4.88
N ASP A 108 5.12 25.23 4.44
CA ASP A 108 3.98 25.63 5.24
C ASP A 108 3.07 24.44 5.53
N PHE A 109 2.51 24.36 6.74
CA PHE A 109 1.57 23.29 7.10
C PHE A 109 0.35 23.26 6.17
N ASN A 110 -0.06 24.37 5.61
CA ASN A 110 -1.14 24.42 4.61
C ASN A 110 -0.79 23.59 3.35
N HIS A 111 0.48 23.57 2.94
CA HIS A 111 0.92 22.71 1.84
C HIS A 111 0.75 21.22 2.18
N ILE A 112 1.05 20.84 3.41
CA ILE A 112 0.88 19.45 3.86
C ILE A 112 -0.60 19.07 3.83
N HIS A 113 -1.49 19.94 4.29
CA HIS A 113 -2.94 19.74 4.20
C HIS A 113 -3.41 19.61 2.75
N MET A 114 -2.88 20.44 1.85
CA MET A 114 -3.17 20.34 0.41
C MET A 114 -2.72 19.01 -0.17
N TRP A 115 -1.56 18.50 0.21
CA TRP A 115 -1.07 17.20 -0.24
C TRP A 115 -1.99 16.07 0.23
N ILE A 116 -2.48 16.13 1.46
CA ILE A 116 -3.45 15.15 1.95
C ILE A 116 -4.70 15.16 1.09
N ASP A 117 -5.22 16.33 0.74
CA ASP A 117 -6.41 16.46 -0.11
C ASP A 117 -6.17 15.93 -1.54
N GLU A 118 -4.99 16.16 -2.10
CA GLU A 118 -4.59 15.62 -3.40
C GLU A 118 -4.52 14.10 -3.37
N ILE A 119 -3.91 13.53 -2.35
CA ILE A 119 -3.78 12.07 -2.18
C ILE A 119 -5.16 11.42 -1.98
N LYS A 120 -6.05 12.07 -1.23
CA LYS A 120 -7.43 11.60 -1.04
C LYS A 120 -8.19 11.42 -2.35
N LYS A 121 -7.91 12.25 -3.35
CA LYS A 121 -8.53 12.14 -4.68
C LYS A 121 -8.09 10.92 -5.46
N GLU A 122 -6.93 10.36 -5.13
CA GLU A 122 -6.40 9.15 -5.77
C GLU A 122 -7.09 7.86 -5.29
N VAL A 123 -7.77 7.90 -4.14
CA VAL A 123 -8.44 6.73 -3.54
C VAL A 123 -9.49 6.17 -4.51
N GLY A 124 -9.45 4.87 -4.77
CA GLY A 124 -10.41 4.18 -5.61
C GLY A 124 -11.82 4.19 -5.04
N ARG A 125 -12.84 4.10 -5.90
CA ARG A 125 -14.27 4.17 -5.54
C ARG A 125 -14.69 3.15 -4.47
N GLU A 126 -14.14 1.93 -4.51
CA GLU A 126 -14.43 0.88 -3.52
C GLU A 126 -13.94 1.25 -2.12
N SER A 127 -12.77 1.87 -2.02
CA SER A 127 -12.24 2.37 -0.76
C SER A 127 -13.08 3.51 -0.20
N HIS A 128 -13.66 4.35 -1.05
CA HIS A 128 -14.55 5.44 -0.67
C HIS A 128 -15.87 4.93 -0.08
N ALA A 129 -16.46 3.89 -0.68
CA ALA A 129 -17.70 3.28 -0.20
C ALA A 129 -17.55 2.65 1.20
N ARG A 130 -16.35 2.08 1.50
CA ARG A 130 -16.04 1.52 2.82
C ARG A 130 -15.84 2.60 3.88
N ASN A 131 -15.23 3.72 3.55
CA ASN A 131 -15.09 4.86 4.46
C ASN A 131 -16.43 5.46 4.86
N LYS A 132 -17.37 5.60 3.91
CA LYS A 132 -18.72 6.09 4.20
C LYS A 132 -19.47 5.18 5.18
N LYS A 133 -19.32 3.86 5.05
CA LYS A 133 -19.97 2.90 5.97
C LYS A 133 -19.42 2.97 7.40
N SER A 134 -18.13 3.26 7.57
CA SER A 134 -17.55 3.44 8.89
C SER A 134 -17.97 4.76 9.55
N ASP A 135 -18.17 5.80 8.77
CA ASP A 135 -18.63 7.11 9.27
C ASP A 135 -20.12 7.12 9.62
N GLU A 136 -20.94 6.30 8.93
CA GLU A 136 -22.37 6.15 9.22
C GLU A 136 -22.66 5.26 10.44
N ASN A 137 -21.70 4.45 10.89
CA ASN A 137 -21.84 3.59 12.07
C ASN A 137 -21.25 4.19 13.36
N ASN A 138 -20.74 5.38 13.30
CA ASN A 138 -20.32 6.20 14.43
C ASN A 138 -21.29 7.34 14.69
#